data_ff3bdb226298a94fde4bfa24127c7fa0
#
_entry.id   ff3bdb226298a94fde4bfa24127c7fa0
#
_cell.length_a   1.000
_cell.length_b   1.000
_cell.length_c   1.000
_cell.angle_alpha   90.00
_cell.angle_beta   90.00
_cell.angle_gamma   90.00
#
_symmetry.space_group_name_H-M   'P 1'
#
loop_
_entity.id
_entity.type
_entity.pdbx_description
1 polymer ?
#
loop_
_entity_poly.entity_id
_entity_poly.type
_entity_poly.pdbx_seq_one_letter_code
_entity_poly.pdbx_strand_id
1 'polypeptide(L)'
;FLSKEVTTPKLDFRSTKMEVVIEQMIKDLEYAVGHIPDQVDYGKENKGACRMLLIKYYMAAGDFDKALEQANALIDASGYELMENTFGKWENPYPEHHPVTRNVIWDLHRPVNKADASNKETIMLMVNRYDNSESRLNTNYLYNMTPFWSQTDVNRGILVPSKSQSGMTRQSATAGMLAQYPDFLDCRAIYGRGEAFSRPTYHAEKSMWGDKNDLRHSREAGNWFVMEDLKYNDPKLLGTDDAVYYLKPIQK
;
A
#
# COMPACT_ATOMS: atom_id res chain seq x y z
N PHE A 1 4.97 -9.69 29.99
CA PHE A 1 5.07 -8.24 29.84
C PHE A 1 6.17 -7.71 30.76
N LEU A 2 7.11 -6.96 30.21
CA LEU A 2 8.25 -6.40 30.92
C LEU A 2 8.08 -4.88 30.98
N SER A 3 7.95 -4.33 32.17
CA SER A 3 7.87 -2.89 32.42
C SER A 3 9.21 -2.26 32.83
N LYS A 4 10.24 -3.09 32.95
CA LYS A 4 11.60 -2.67 33.30
C LYS A 4 12.62 -3.46 32.51
N GLU A 5 13.77 -2.87 32.28
CA GLU A 5 14.89 -3.55 31.67
C GLU A 5 15.32 -4.77 32.51
N VAL A 6 15.60 -5.88 31.83
CA VAL A 6 16.13 -7.09 32.43
C VAL A 6 17.63 -7.12 32.22
N THR A 7 18.39 -6.80 33.25
CA THR A 7 19.86 -6.69 33.20
C THR A 7 20.58 -8.00 33.45
N THR A 8 19.87 -9.02 33.93
CA THR A 8 20.41 -10.36 34.21
C THR A 8 19.57 -11.44 33.54
N PRO A 9 20.16 -12.55 33.10
CA PRO A 9 19.40 -13.65 32.52
C PRO A 9 18.30 -14.14 33.43
N LYS A 10 17.07 -14.21 32.93
CA LYS A 10 15.88 -14.65 33.65
C LYS A 10 15.08 -15.60 32.76
N LEU A 11 14.69 -16.75 33.30
CA LEU A 11 13.95 -17.78 32.55
C LEU A 11 12.53 -18.03 33.12
N ASP A 12 12.16 -17.38 34.21
CA ASP A 12 10.89 -17.57 34.92
C ASP A 12 9.82 -16.53 34.55
N PHE A 13 9.76 -16.16 33.27
CA PHE A 13 8.71 -15.27 32.78
C PHE A 13 7.35 -15.94 32.83
N ARG A 14 6.36 -15.20 33.30
CA ARG A 14 4.95 -15.63 33.30
C ARG A 14 4.13 -14.72 32.40
N SER A 15 3.07 -15.26 31.81
CA SER A 15 2.12 -14.46 31.06
C SER A 15 1.39 -13.47 31.98
N THR A 16 1.10 -12.30 31.45
CA THR A 16 0.29 -11.26 32.09
C THR A 16 -1.11 -11.28 31.49
N LYS A 17 -2.13 -11.04 32.29
CA LYS A 17 -3.50 -10.90 31.82
C LYS A 17 -3.57 -9.73 30.81
N MET A 18 -4.36 -9.91 29.76
CA MET A 18 -4.50 -8.93 28.68
C MET A 18 -4.99 -7.57 29.20
N GLU A 19 -5.95 -7.57 30.12
CA GLU A 19 -6.52 -6.35 30.71
C GLU A 19 -5.46 -5.51 31.41
N VAL A 20 -4.55 -6.15 32.15
CA VAL A 20 -3.43 -5.47 32.82
C VAL A 20 -2.45 -4.87 31.83
N VAL A 21 -2.21 -5.55 30.71
CA VAL A 21 -1.35 -5.02 29.64
C VAL A 21 -2.00 -3.81 28.98
N ILE A 22 -3.28 -3.90 28.62
CA ILE A 22 -4.04 -2.81 28.01
C ILE A 22 -4.06 -1.58 28.93
N GLU A 23 -4.35 -1.78 30.21
CA GLU A 23 -4.35 -0.69 31.19
C GLU A 23 -2.99 0.01 31.29
N GLN A 24 -1.89 -0.76 31.28
CA GLN A 24 -0.55 -0.16 31.30
C GLN A 24 -0.25 0.59 30.00
N MET A 25 -0.62 0.04 28.84
CA MET A 25 -0.44 0.71 27.54
C MET A 25 -1.22 2.02 27.47
N ILE A 26 -2.42 2.06 28.02
CA ILE A 26 -3.22 3.30 28.12
C ILE A 26 -2.47 4.34 28.94
N LYS A 27 -1.99 3.99 30.14
CA LYS A 27 -1.23 4.91 31.01
C LYS A 27 0.03 5.46 30.32
N ASP A 28 0.76 4.58 29.64
CA ASP A 28 1.99 4.97 28.93
C ASP A 28 1.66 5.94 27.77
N LEU A 29 0.56 5.69 27.06
CA LEU A 29 0.12 6.55 25.95
C LEU A 29 -0.50 7.87 26.41
N GLU A 30 -1.25 7.89 27.51
CA GLU A 30 -1.72 9.13 28.15
C GLU A 30 -0.53 10.03 28.51
N TYR A 31 0.50 9.44 29.10
CA TYR A 31 1.73 10.14 29.41
C TYR A 31 2.41 10.66 28.15
N ALA A 32 2.54 9.79 27.12
CA ALA A 32 3.16 10.16 25.85
C ALA A 32 2.42 11.33 25.17
N VAL A 33 1.10 11.28 25.06
CA VAL A 33 0.28 12.36 24.47
C VAL A 33 0.46 13.69 25.21
N GLY A 34 0.70 13.64 26.53
CA GLY A 34 0.99 14.84 27.33
C GLY A 34 2.38 15.46 27.13
N HIS A 35 3.36 14.69 26.62
CA HIS A 35 4.76 15.09 26.64
C HIS A 35 5.46 15.11 25.28
N ILE A 36 4.98 14.34 24.31
CA ILE A 36 5.56 14.29 22.97
C ILE A 36 5.17 15.55 22.18
N PRO A 37 6.08 16.16 21.41
CA PRO A 37 5.76 17.29 20.56
C PRO A 37 4.82 16.93 19.39
N ASP A 38 4.08 17.91 18.89
CA ASP A 38 3.20 17.75 17.74
C ASP A 38 4.01 17.54 16.45
N GLN A 39 5.13 18.24 16.30
CA GLN A 39 6.00 18.18 15.14
C GLN A 39 7.33 17.51 15.48
N VAL A 40 7.70 16.53 14.68
CA VAL A 40 8.97 15.80 14.79
C VAL A 40 9.54 15.56 13.39
N ASP A 41 10.79 15.13 13.32
CA ASP A 41 11.39 14.68 12.07
C ASP A 41 10.65 13.41 11.55
N TYR A 42 10.67 13.23 10.23
CA TYR A 42 10.10 12.02 9.63
C TYR A 42 10.76 10.75 10.19
N GLY A 43 9.93 9.76 10.46
CA GLY A 43 10.35 8.49 11.05
C GLY A 43 10.37 8.46 12.58
N LYS A 44 10.04 9.57 13.22
CA LYS A 44 9.84 9.64 14.67
C LYS A 44 8.36 9.69 15.01
N GLU A 45 8.02 9.21 16.19
CA GLU A 45 6.67 9.29 16.73
C GLU A 45 6.34 10.72 17.15
N ASN A 46 5.18 11.19 16.76
CA ASN A 46 4.62 12.47 17.16
C ASN A 46 3.38 12.29 18.04
N LYS A 47 2.87 13.39 18.59
CA LYS A 47 1.68 13.38 19.43
C LYS A 47 0.45 12.79 18.71
N GLY A 48 0.27 13.09 17.43
CA GLY A 48 -0.83 12.55 16.63
C GLY A 48 -0.80 11.03 16.52
N ALA A 49 0.38 10.45 16.29
CA ALA A 49 0.56 9.00 16.24
C ALA A 49 0.25 8.34 17.59
N CYS A 50 0.77 8.91 18.69
CA CYS A 50 0.48 8.42 20.04
C CYS A 50 -1.02 8.52 20.37
N ARG A 51 -1.68 9.61 19.97
CA ARG A 51 -3.12 9.81 20.16
C ARG A 51 -3.94 8.81 19.36
N MET A 52 -3.58 8.54 18.11
CA MET A 52 -4.21 7.50 17.30
C MET A 52 -4.10 6.11 17.94
N LEU A 53 -2.95 5.80 18.52
CA LEU A 53 -2.75 4.53 19.20
C LEU A 53 -3.55 4.48 20.51
N LEU A 54 -3.61 5.57 21.27
CA LEU A 54 -4.41 5.69 22.49
C LEU A 54 -5.90 5.46 22.22
N ILE A 55 -6.44 6.04 21.14
CA ILE A 55 -7.82 5.80 20.70
C ILE A 55 -8.09 4.30 20.55
N LYS A 56 -7.19 3.59 19.86
CA LYS A 56 -7.33 2.13 19.65
C LYS A 56 -7.31 1.34 20.96
N TYR A 57 -6.47 1.73 21.91
CA TYR A 57 -6.43 1.06 23.21
C TYR A 57 -7.65 1.36 24.06
N TYR A 58 -8.19 2.58 24.05
CA TYR A 58 -9.47 2.87 24.69
C TYR A 58 -10.62 2.06 24.08
N MET A 59 -10.66 1.96 22.75
CA MET A 59 -11.65 1.11 22.06
C MET A 59 -11.52 -0.36 22.48
N ALA A 60 -10.29 -0.87 22.58
CA ALA A 60 -10.03 -2.25 23.01
C ALA A 60 -10.41 -2.49 24.48
N ALA A 61 -10.32 -1.46 25.33
CA ALA A 61 -10.75 -1.49 26.72
C ALA A 61 -12.28 -1.30 26.88
N GLY A 62 -12.99 -0.90 25.82
CA GLY A 62 -14.42 -0.57 25.87
C GLY A 62 -14.71 0.84 26.40
N ASP A 63 -13.70 1.69 26.56
CA ASP A 63 -13.83 3.08 27.00
C ASP A 63 -14.05 3.99 25.80
N PHE A 64 -15.24 3.91 25.23
CA PHE A 64 -15.58 4.64 24.00
C PHE A 64 -15.66 6.15 24.18
N ASP A 65 -16.01 6.62 25.39
CA ASP A 65 -16.09 8.05 25.68
C ASP A 65 -14.70 8.70 25.60
N LYS A 66 -13.71 8.08 26.21
CA LYS A 66 -12.32 8.56 26.11
C LYS A 66 -11.75 8.38 24.71
N ALA A 67 -12.10 7.31 24.01
CA ALA A 67 -11.71 7.15 22.61
C ALA A 67 -12.24 8.31 21.75
N LEU A 68 -13.50 8.68 21.94
CA LEU A 68 -14.14 9.80 21.23
C LEU A 68 -13.49 11.16 21.59
N GLU A 69 -13.18 11.39 22.86
CA GLU A 69 -12.46 12.60 23.30
C GLU A 69 -11.13 12.75 22.57
N GLN A 70 -10.33 11.69 22.52
CA GLN A 70 -9.04 11.71 21.83
C GLN A 70 -9.20 11.84 20.32
N ALA A 71 -10.23 11.25 19.72
CA ALA A 71 -10.53 11.38 18.30
C ALA A 71 -10.91 12.83 17.94
N ASN A 72 -11.77 13.47 18.72
CA ASN A 72 -12.13 14.87 18.52
C ASN A 72 -10.91 15.78 18.69
N ALA A 73 -10.07 15.54 19.68
CA ALA A 73 -8.84 16.31 19.84
C ALA A 73 -7.86 16.14 18.67
N LEU A 74 -7.86 14.98 18.01
CA LEU A 74 -7.07 14.76 16.81
C LEU A 74 -7.66 15.51 15.60
N ILE A 75 -8.97 15.50 15.42
CA ILE A 75 -9.65 16.13 14.29
C ILE A 75 -9.65 17.66 14.43
N ASP A 76 -10.02 18.17 15.60
CA ASP A 76 -10.31 19.59 15.77
C ASP A 76 -9.09 20.45 16.13
N ALA A 77 -8.08 19.86 16.75
CA ALA A 77 -7.01 20.62 17.38
C ALA A 77 -5.58 20.24 16.92
N SER A 78 -5.41 19.29 16.01
CA SER A 78 -4.06 18.79 15.64
C SER A 78 -3.52 19.41 14.35
N GLY A 79 -4.37 20.05 13.54
CA GLY A 79 -4.02 20.56 12.21
C GLY A 79 -3.96 19.49 11.12
N TYR A 80 -4.39 18.27 11.40
CA TYR A 80 -4.61 17.24 10.37
C TYR A 80 -5.95 17.47 9.68
N GLU A 81 -5.98 17.23 8.38
CA GLU A 81 -7.17 17.43 7.53
C GLU A 81 -7.24 16.33 6.48
N LEU A 82 -8.44 15.96 6.05
CA LEU A 82 -8.61 15.15 4.85
C LEU A 82 -8.25 15.99 3.62
N MET A 83 -7.46 15.43 2.74
CA MET A 83 -7.06 16.10 1.51
C MET A 83 -8.19 16.03 0.48
N GLU A 84 -8.79 17.17 0.15
CA GLU A 84 -9.86 17.28 -0.83
C GLU A 84 -9.37 17.73 -2.21
N ASN A 85 -8.25 18.43 -2.25
CA ASN A 85 -7.67 18.99 -3.46
C ASN A 85 -6.33 18.36 -3.79
N THR A 86 -5.93 18.45 -5.06
CA THR A 86 -4.59 18.03 -5.51
C THR A 86 -3.49 18.84 -4.83
N PHE A 87 -2.38 18.18 -4.53
CA PHE A 87 -1.26 18.77 -3.80
C PHE A 87 0.07 18.14 -4.21
N GLY A 88 1.17 18.72 -3.73
CA GLY A 88 2.50 18.19 -3.94
C GLY A 88 2.89 18.13 -5.42
N LYS A 89 3.73 17.18 -5.76
CA LYS A 89 4.26 17.01 -7.11
C LYS A 89 3.40 16.06 -7.92
N TRP A 90 3.08 16.47 -9.12
CA TRP A 90 2.46 15.63 -10.13
C TRP A 90 3.49 15.13 -11.14
N GLU A 91 3.51 13.83 -11.32
CA GLU A 91 4.37 13.18 -12.29
C GLU A 91 3.77 11.85 -12.69
N ASN A 92 3.48 11.68 -13.97
CA ASN A 92 3.19 10.38 -14.54
C ASN A 92 4.33 10.05 -15.51
N PRO A 93 5.21 9.12 -15.16
CA PRO A 93 6.38 8.81 -15.98
C PRO A 93 6.02 8.12 -17.31
N TYR A 94 4.81 7.59 -17.43
CA TYR A 94 4.37 6.81 -18.61
C TYR A 94 2.95 7.18 -19.05
N PRO A 95 2.70 8.44 -19.41
CA PRO A 95 1.35 8.92 -19.70
C PRO A 95 0.71 8.26 -20.93
N GLU A 96 1.50 7.81 -21.89
CA GLU A 96 1.01 7.16 -23.09
C GLU A 96 0.51 5.73 -22.84
N HIS A 97 1.07 5.08 -21.84
CA HIS A 97 0.78 3.68 -21.53
C HIS A 97 -0.20 3.52 -20.38
N HIS A 98 -0.13 4.44 -19.43
CA HIS A 98 -0.94 4.44 -18.22
C HIS A 98 -1.51 5.84 -17.99
N PRO A 99 -2.53 6.23 -18.74
CA PRO A 99 -3.16 7.53 -18.57
C PRO A 99 -3.84 7.60 -17.22
N VAL A 100 -3.46 8.60 -16.44
CA VAL A 100 -4.04 8.90 -15.13
C VAL A 100 -4.45 10.36 -15.11
N THR A 101 -5.69 10.63 -14.79
CA THR A 101 -6.14 11.99 -14.51
C THR A 101 -5.72 12.37 -13.11
N ARG A 102 -4.95 13.46 -12.99
CA ARG A 102 -4.52 13.94 -11.67
C ARG A 102 -5.72 14.18 -10.76
N ASN A 103 -5.67 13.58 -9.61
CA ASN A 103 -6.67 13.74 -8.56
C ASN A 103 -6.02 13.55 -7.18
N VAL A 104 -6.76 13.89 -6.12
CA VAL A 104 -6.25 13.83 -4.75
C VAL A 104 -5.85 12.41 -4.33
N ILE A 105 -6.57 11.38 -4.79
CA ILE A 105 -6.25 9.98 -4.46
C ILE A 105 -4.91 9.57 -5.06
N TRP A 106 -4.65 9.97 -6.30
CA TRP A 106 -3.34 9.76 -6.92
C TRP A 106 -2.23 10.46 -6.14
N ASP A 107 -2.44 11.74 -5.81
CA ASP A 107 -1.44 12.52 -5.08
C ASP A 107 -1.13 11.94 -3.70
N LEU A 108 -2.13 11.48 -2.96
CA LEU A 108 -1.98 10.81 -1.65
C LEU A 108 -1.13 9.53 -1.72
N HIS A 109 -1.17 8.82 -2.84
CA HIS A 109 -0.45 7.55 -3.00
C HIS A 109 0.94 7.69 -3.64
N ARG A 110 1.29 8.87 -4.13
CA ARG A 110 2.64 9.10 -4.69
C ARG A 110 3.69 9.13 -3.59
N PRO A 111 4.78 8.36 -3.71
CA PRO A 111 5.84 8.32 -2.69
C PRO A 111 6.42 9.68 -2.36
N VAL A 112 6.60 10.54 -3.37
CA VAL A 112 7.18 11.88 -3.21
C VAL A 112 6.27 12.83 -2.43
N ASN A 113 4.96 12.60 -2.45
CA ASN A 113 3.98 13.44 -1.77
C ASN A 113 3.69 12.99 -0.33
N LYS A 114 4.18 11.82 0.08
CA LYS A 114 3.99 11.34 1.46
C LYS A 114 4.60 12.27 2.50
N ALA A 115 5.76 12.83 2.18
CA ALA A 115 6.52 13.74 3.03
C ALA A 115 6.36 15.21 2.60
N ASP A 116 5.43 15.54 1.72
CA ASP A 116 5.17 16.92 1.32
C ASP A 116 4.51 17.70 2.46
N ALA A 117 4.99 18.91 2.73
CA ALA A 117 4.47 19.73 3.83
C ALA A 117 2.99 20.14 3.64
N SER A 118 2.50 20.11 2.41
CA SER A 118 1.07 20.36 2.11
C SER A 118 0.18 19.16 2.40
N ASN A 119 0.74 17.95 2.61
CA ASN A 119 -0.02 16.76 2.95
C ASN A 119 -0.45 16.79 4.41
N LYS A 120 -1.66 17.23 4.67
CA LYS A 120 -2.24 17.31 6.00
C LYS A 120 -2.85 15.98 6.49
N GLU A 121 -2.98 15.01 5.61
CA GLU A 121 -3.56 13.70 5.96
C GLU A 121 -2.54 12.74 6.58
N THR A 122 -1.24 13.01 6.41
CA THR A 122 -0.17 12.16 6.97
C THR A 122 0.05 12.45 8.45
N ILE A 123 -0.36 11.54 9.32
CA ILE A 123 -0.14 11.64 10.77
C ILE A 123 1.28 11.21 11.13
N MET A 124 1.71 10.07 10.61
CA MET A 124 3.06 9.52 10.84
C MET A 124 3.59 8.91 9.56
N LEU A 125 4.86 9.10 9.29
CA LEU A 125 5.52 8.56 8.13
C LEU A 125 6.71 7.68 8.54
N MET A 126 6.63 6.41 8.19
CA MET A 126 7.80 5.51 8.23
C MET A 126 8.56 5.64 6.93
N VAL A 127 9.76 6.20 7.01
CA VAL A 127 10.60 6.44 5.83
C VAL A 127 11.18 5.12 5.32
N ASN A 128 10.83 4.77 4.09
CA ASN A 128 11.42 3.63 3.38
C ASN A 128 11.88 4.11 2.00
N ARG A 129 13.20 4.19 1.81
CA ARG A 129 13.82 4.66 0.57
C ARG A 129 14.68 3.59 -0.05
N TYR A 130 14.58 3.46 -1.36
CA TYR A 130 15.30 2.44 -2.12
C TYR A 130 16.83 2.55 -2.00
N ASP A 131 17.34 3.76 -1.92
CA ASP A 131 18.76 4.08 -1.85
C ASP A 131 19.35 4.00 -0.43
N ASN A 132 18.52 3.80 0.58
CA ASN A 132 18.97 3.63 1.95
C ASN A 132 19.04 2.14 2.32
N SER A 133 20.24 1.66 2.66
CA SER A 133 20.49 0.26 3.02
C SER A 133 19.69 -0.20 4.24
N GLU A 134 19.45 0.69 5.20
CA GLU A 134 18.68 0.41 6.41
C GLU A 134 17.18 0.24 6.11
N SER A 135 16.67 0.87 5.08
CA SER A 135 15.29 0.74 4.64
C SER A 135 14.98 -0.59 3.94
N ARG A 136 16.01 -1.33 3.52
CA ARG A 136 15.83 -2.62 2.79
C ARG A 136 15.30 -3.75 3.65
N LEU A 137 15.28 -3.59 4.94
CA LEU A 137 14.79 -4.62 5.87
C LEU A 137 13.28 -4.73 5.90
N ASN A 138 12.60 -3.83 5.29
CA ASN A 138 11.17 -3.87 5.29
C ASN A 138 10.55 -4.57 4.14
N THR A 139 10.01 -5.51 4.46
CA THR A 139 9.22 -6.47 3.78
C THR A 139 7.81 -5.92 3.52
N ASN A 140 7.38 -6.06 2.68
CA ASN A 140 6.67 -6.44 1.51
C ASN A 140 5.24 -6.98 1.75
N TYR A 141 4.51 -6.57 2.83
CA TYR A 141 3.15 -7.06 2.99
C TYR A 141 2.23 -6.63 1.83
N LEU A 142 2.34 -5.39 1.38
CA LEU A 142 1.64 -4.93 0.17
C LEU A 142 2.11 -5.67 -1.09
N TYR A 143 3.37 -6.02 -1.13
CA TYR A 143 3.96 -6.81 -2.17
C TYR A 143 3.32 -8.19 -2.35
N ASN A 144 2.89 -8.80 -1.27
CA ASN A 144 2.21 -10.09 -1.31
C ASN A 144 0.79 -10.02 -1.85
N MET A 145 0.16 -8.85 -1.80
CA MET A 145 -1.24 -8.65 -2.20
C MET A 145 -1.41 -8.13 -3.62
N THR A 146 -0.37 -7.55 -4.21
CA THR A 146 -0.45 -7.03 -5.57
C THR A 146 -0.15 -8.11 -6.60
N PRO A 147 -0.75 -8.04 -7.79
CA PRO A 147 -0.51 -9.00 -8.86
C PRO A 147 0.96 -9.09 -9.27
N PHE A 148 1.39 -10.25 -9.71
CA PHE A 148 2.74 -10.48 -10.19
C PHE A 148 2.88 -10.07 -11.66
N TRP A 149 3.42 -8.90 -11.89
CA TRP A 149 3.65 -8.36 -13.24
C TRP A 149 4.98 -8.82 -13.85
N SER A 150 5.90 -9.26 -13.00
CA SER A 150 7.25 -9.60 -13.38
C SER A 150 7.38 -11.09 -13.64
N GLN A 151 8.25 -11.44 -14.57
CA GLN A 151 8.45 -12.80 -15.01
C GLN A 151 9.74 -13.43 -14.57
N THR A 152 10.22 -13.07 -13.45
CA THR A 152 11.38 -13.74 -12.87
C THR A 152 11.08 -15.18 -12.42
N ASP A 153 9.79 -15.49 -12.26
CA ASP A 153 9.33 -16.83 -11.90
C ASP A 153 8.30 -17.35 -12.92
N VAL A 154 8.70 -18.30 -13.73
CA VAL A 154 7.88 -18.93 -14.77
C VAL A 154 6.62 -19.62 -14.22
N ASN A 155 6.62 -19.99 -12.94
CA ASN A 155 5.48 -20.65 -12.32
C ASN A 155 4.37 -19.68 -11.88
N ARG A 156 4.68 -18.40 -11.80
CA ARG A 156 3.76 -17.35 -11.34
C ARG A 156 3.33 -16.38 -12.43
N GLY A 157 3.94 -16.48 -13.60
CA GLY A 157 3.68 -15.58 -14.71
C GLY A 157 2.26 -15.71 -15.30
N ILE A 158 1.87 -14.69 -16.04
CA ILE A 158 0.63 -14.67 -16.80
C ILE A 158 0.85 -15.42 -18.11
N LEU A 159 -0.02 -16.33 -18.44
CA LEU A 159 0.07 -17.18 -19.63
C LEU A 159 -0.85 -16.71 -20.72
N VAL A 160 -0.38 -16.86 -21.95
CA VAL A 160 -1.26 -16.86 -23.12
C VAL A 160 -2.09 -18.15 -23.08
N PRO A 161 -3.40 -18.10 -23.36
CA PRO A 161 -4.22 -19.28 -23.56
C PRO A 161 -3.82 -19.94 -24.90
N SER A 162 -2.72 -20.67 -24.91
CA SER A 162 -2.15 -21.24 -26.12
C SER A 162 -3.00 -22.38 -26.67
N LYS A 163 -3.21 -22.42 -27.98
CA LYS A 163 -3.83 -23.53 -28.69
C LYS A 163 -2.86 -24.67 -28.98
N SER A 164 -1.57 -24.36 -29.05
CA SER A 164 -0.52 -25.35 -29.21
C SER A 164 0.43 -25.24 -28.02
N GLN A 165 0.70 -26.34 -27.36
CA GLN A 165 1.66 -26.37 -26.25
C GLN A 165 3.11 -26.18 -26.71
N SER A 166 3.35 -25.97 -27.96
CA SER A 166 4.69 -26.11 -28.56
C SER A 166 5.49 -24.83 -28.72
N GLY A 167 4.99 -23.66 -28.35
CA GLY A 167 5.72 -22.45 -28.72
C GLY A 167 5.91 -21.37 -27.66
N MET A 168 4.96 -21.15 -26.77
CA MET A 168 5.03 -20.09 -25.78
C MET A 168 5.25 -20.65 -24.38
N THR A 169 6.36 -20.32 -23.80
CA THR A 169 6.56 -20.54 -22.36
C THR A 169 5.83 -19.47 -21.56
N ARG A 170 5.48 -19.78 -20.32
CA ARG A 170 4.91 -18.77 -19.38
C ARG A 170 5.77 -17.52 -19.34
N GLN A 171 7.07 -17.74 -19.34
CA GLN A 171 8.07 -16.68 -19.32
C GLN A 171 7.93 -15.73 -20.52
N SER A 172 7.73 -16.24 -21.71
CA SER A 172 7.59 -15.41 -22.90
C SER A 172 6.37 -14.53 -22.86
N ALA A 173 5.22 -15.09 -22.44
CA ALA A 173 3.96 -14.33 -22.38
C ALA A 173 4.02 -13.18 -21.37
N THR A 174 4.61 -13.43 -20.20
CA THR A 174 4.72 -12.40 -19.16
C THR A 174 5.86 -11.43 -19.39
N ALA A 175 6.94 -11.86 -20.07
CA ALA A 175 7.99 -10.96 -20.50
C ALA A 175 7.46 -9.91 -21.44
N GLY A 176 6.66 -10.35 -22.35
CA GLY A 176 6.13 -9.48 -23.34
C GLY A 176 5.19 -8.41 -22.83
N MET A 177 4.48 -8.68 -21.78
CA MET A 177 3.67 -7.65 -21.13
C MET A 177 4.45 -6.39 -20.79
N LEU A 178 5.72 -6.56 -20.42
CA LEU A 178 6.58 -5.48 -19.95
C LEU A 178 7.66 -5.11 -20.98
N ALA A 179 7.97 -6.00 -21.91
CA ALA A 179 9.06 -5.82 -22.86
C ALA A 179 8.76 -4.80 -23.98
N GLN A 180 7.50 -4.44 -24.17
CA GLN A 180 7.11 -3.40 -25.10
C GLN A 180 7.67 -2.03 -24.70
N TYR A 181 7.90 -1.83 -23.42
CA TYR A 181 8.38 -0.57 -22.88
C TYR A 181 9.89 -0.66 -22.63
N PRO A 182 10.66 0.36 -23.05
CA PRO A 182 12.10 0.40 -22.83
C PRO A 182 12.47 0.24 -21.36
N ASP A 183 11.59 0.72 -20.51
CA ASP A 183 11.67 0.56 -19.08
C ASP A 183 10.75 -0.58 -18.63
N PHE A 184 11.36 -1.67 -18.27
CA PHE A 184 10.69 -2.82 -17.67
C PHE A 184 9.88 -2.47 -16.40
N LEU A 185 10.14 -1.31 -15.83
CA LEU A 185 9.51 -0.81 -14.60
C LEU A 185 8.19 -0.10 -14.84
N ASP A 186 7.71 0.01 -16.08
CA ASP A 186 6.52 0.78 -16.42
C ASP A 186 5.32 0.47 -15.50
N CYS A 187 4.83 -0.76 -15.52
CA CYS A 187 3.76 -1.17 -14.62
C CYS A 187 4.15 -1.07 -13.14
N ARG A 188 5.41 -1.28 -12.79
CA ARG A 188 5.89 -1.16 -11.43
C ARG A 188 5.94 0.27 -10.93
N ALA A 189 6.28 1.22 -11.80
CA ALA A 189 6.35 2.62 -11.42
C ALA A 189 4.97 3.19 -11.05
N ILE A 190 3.91 2.69 -11.68
CA ILE A 190 2.56 3.20 -11.51
C ILE A 190 1.75 2.34 -10.53
N TYR A 191 1.73 1.03 -10.73
CA TYR A 191 0.87 0.09 -9.98
C TYR A 191 1.62 -0.72 -8.92
N GLY A 192 2.92 -0.55 -8.81
CA GLY A 192 3.77 -1.35 -7.94
C GLY A 192 4.05 -2.75 -8.50
N ARG A 193 4.90 -3.48 -7.81
CA ARG A 193 5.20 -4.88 -8.10
C ARG A 193 4.68 -5.76 -7.00
N GLY A 194 4.02 -6.86 -7.35
CA GLY A 194 3.54 -7.83 -6.40
C GLY A 194 4.09 -9.24 -6.60
N GLU A 195 3.87 -10.10 -5.63
CA GLU A 195 4.14 -11.53 -5.64
C GLU A 195 2.86 -12.38 -5.74
N ALA A 196 1.71 -11.77 -5.60
CA ALA A 196 0.38 -12.39 -5.71
C ALA A 196 0.15 -13.60 -4.78
N PHE A 197 0.76 -13.60 -3.59
CA PHE A 197 0.50 -14.65 -2.59
C PHE A 197 -0.88 -14.54 -1.95
N SER A 198 -1.41 -13.32 -1.91
CA SER A 198 -2.72 -13.04 -1.35
C SER A 198 -3.57 -12.31 -2.38
N ARG A 199 -4.89 -12.48 -2.27
CA ARG A 199 -5.86 -11.78 -3.12
C ARG A 199 -6.86 -11.06 -2.23
N PRO A 200 -7.37 -9.91 -2.66
CA PRO A 200 -8.55 -9.36 -2.02
C PRO A 200 -9.74 -10.34 -2.15
N THR A 201 -10.62 -10.30 -1.19
CA THR A 201 -11.88 -11.04 -1.28
C THR A 201 -12.77 -10.42 -2.35
N TYR A 202 -13.76 -11.17 -2.86
CA TYR A 202 -14.76 -10.62 -3.77
C TYR A 202 -15.44 -9.38 -3.20
N HIS A 203 -15.71 -9.38 -1.88
CA HIS A 203 -16.26 -8.20 -1.21
C HIS A 203 -15.35 -6.98 -1.36
N ALA A 204 -14.06 -7.11 -1.07
CA ALA A 204 -13.10 -6.01 -1.18
C ALA A 204 -12.84 -5.57 -2.63
N GLU A 205 -12.96 -6.51 -3.58
CA GLU A 205 -12.74 -6.21 -5.01
C GLU A 205 -13.97 -5.58 -5.68
N LYS A 206 -15.17 -5.99 -5.29
CA LYS A 206 -16.42 -5.65 -6.01
C LYS A 206 -17.51 -5.06 -5.11
N SER A 207 -17.84 -5.71 -3.99
CA SER A 207 -19.10 -5.42 -3.28
C SER A 207 -19.05 -4.14 -2.44
N MET A 208 -17.89 -3.77 -1.91
CA MET A 208 -17.75 -2.59 -1.07
C MET A 208 -17.81 -1.26 -1.84
N TRP A 209 -17.67 -1.30 -3.16
CA TRP A 209 -17.63 -0.13 -4.03
C TRP A 209 -19.03 0.22 -4.57
N GLY A 210 -19.96 0.50 -3.66
CA GLY A 210 -21.34 0.83 -4.02
C GLY A 210 -21.53 2.25 -4.53
N ASP A 211 -20.68 3.19 -4.14
CA ASP A 211 -20.73 4.58 -4.59
C ASP A 211 -19.94 4.73 -5.90
N LYS A 212 -20.64 5.10 -6.95
CA LYS A 212 -20.04 5.33 -8.28
C LYS A 212 -19.16 6.58 -8.35
N ASN A 213 -19.30 7.49 -7.38
CA ASN A 213 -18.50 8.70 -7.30
C ASN A 213 -17.22 8.51 -6.47
N ASP A 214 -17.00 7.31 -5.93
CA ASP A 214 -15.79 7.01 -5.18
C ASP A 214 -14.58 7.00 -6.12
N LEU A 215 -13.76 8.03 -6.04
CA LEU A 215 -12.56 8.18 -6.87
C LEU A 215 -11.56 7.05 -6.67
N ARG A 216 -11.55 6.39 -5.52
CA ARG A 216 -10.62 5.26 -5.25
C ARG A 216 -10.89 4.08 -6.16
N HIS A 217 -12.11 3.92 -6.66
CA HIS A 217 -12.54 2.85 -7.55
C HIS A 217 -12.82 3.34 -8.98
N SER A 218 -12.36 4.52 -9.35
CA SER A 218 -12.59 5.07 -10.69
C SER A 218 -11.54 4.57 -11.68
N ARG A 219 -12.00 3.83 -12.69
CA ARG A 219 -11.17 3.45 -13.85
C ARG A 219 -10.88 4.64 -14.76
N GLU A 220 -11.84 5.53 -14.90
CA GLU A 220 -11.73 6.74 -15.74
C GLU A 220 -10.64 7.68 -15.19
N ALA A 221 -10.58 7.84 -13.87
CA ALA A 221 -9.53 8.62 -13.22
C ALA A 221 -8.17 7.89 -13.16
N GLY A 222 -8.11 6.61 -13.54
CA GLY A 222 -6.90 5.80 -13.47
C GLY A 222 -6.54 5.31 -12.06
N ASN A 223 -7.45 5.42 -11.10
CA ASN A 223 -7.22 4.99 -9.71
C ASN A 223 -7.54 3.50 -9.49
N TRP A 224 -8.33 2.92 -10.36
CA TRP A 224 -8.68 1.50 -10.31
C TRP A 224 -8.28 0.80 -11.60
N PHE A 225 -7.81 -0.41 -11.45
CA PHE A 225 -7.21 -1.17 -12.52
C PHE A 225 -7.58 -2.65 -12.38
N VAL A 226 -7.89 -3.29 -13.47
CA VAL A 226 -8.29 -4.69 -13.53
C VAL A 226 -7.44 -5.47 -14.53
N MET A 227 -7.45 -6.79 -14.42
CA MET A 227 -6.65 -7.66 -15.30
C MET A 227 -6.95 -7.44 -16.79
N GLU A 228 -8.18 -7.12 -17.10
CA GLU A 228 -8.64 -6.86 -18.47
C GLU A 228 -8.04 -5.60 -19.10
N ASP A 229 -7.49 -4.71 -18.27
CA ASP A 229 -6.76 -3.51 -18.74
C ASP A 229 -5.34 -3.86 -19.22
N LEU A 230 -4.81 -5.01 -18.80
CA LEU A 230 -3.55 -5.53 -19.29
C LEU A 230 -3.72 -6.23 -20.63
N LYS A 231 -2.69 -6.14 -21.45
CA LYS A 231 -2.66 -6.77 -22.77
C LYS A 231 -1.44 -7.65 -22.91
N TYR A 232 -1.57 -8.68 -23.71
CA TYR A 232 -0.41 -9.45 -24.18
C TYR A 232 0.35 -8.60 -25.21
N ASN A 233 1.46 -8.04 -24.85
CA ASN A 233 2.20 -7.11 -25.69
C ASN A 233 3.61 -7.57 -26.06
N ASP A 234 3.91 -8.86 -25.94
CA ASP A 234 5.18 -9.40 -26.41
C ASP A 234 5.20 -9.49 -27.93
N PRO A 235 6.08 -8.74 -28.63
CA PRO A 235 6.22 -8.83 -30.07
C PRO A 235 6.58 -10.24 -30.57
N LYS A 236 7.17 -11.09 -29.72
CA LYS A 236 7.48 -12.48 -30.05
C LYS A 236 6.23 -13.31 -30.34
N LEU A 237 5.07 -12.91 -29.82
CA LEU A 237 3.80 -13.55 -30.14
C LEU A 237 3.49 -13.50 -31.65
N LEU A 238 3.87 -12.42 -32.32
CA LEU A 238 3.54 -12.21 -33.75
C LEU A 238 4.12 -13.26 -34.69
N GLY A 239 5.20 -13.94 -34.28
CA GLY A 239 5.81 -15.02 -35.04
C GLY A 239 5.32 -16.42 -34.68
N THR A 240 4.25 -16.56 -33.90
CA THR A 240 3.74 -17.83 -33.40
C THR A 240 2.25 -18.02 -33.67
N ASP A 241 1.75 -19.23 -33.45
CA ASP A 241 0.31 -19.53 -33.51
C ASP A 241 -0.51 -18.74 -32.49
N ASP A 242 0.16 -18.14 -31.50
CA ASP A 242 -0.45 -17.31 -30.46
C ASP A 242 -0.54 -15.82 -30.85
N ALA A 243 -0.19 -15.45 -32.09
CA ALA A 243 -0.28 -14.08 -32.58
C ALA A 243 -1.68 -13.47 -32.43
N VAL A 244 -2.72 -14.31 -32.42
CA VAL A 244 -4.11 -13.88 -32.23
C VAL A 244 -4.36 -13.21 -30.88
N TYR A 245 -3.50 -13.42 -29.89
CA TYR A 245 -3.61 -12.81 -28.57
C TYR A 245 -2.87 -11.47 -28.47
N TYR A 246 -2.00 -11.16 -29.42
CA TYR A 246 -1.25 -9.91 -29.38
C TYR A 246 -2.18 -8.70 -29.27
N LEU A 247 -1.90 -7.83 -28.28
CA LEU A 247 -2.71 -6.67 -27.88
C LEU A 247 -4.16 -6.98 -27.45
N LYS A 248 -4.49 -8.23 -27.22
CA LYS A 248 -5.76 -8.60 -26.58
C LYS A 248 -5.64 -8.53 -25.06
N PRO A 249 -6.76 -8.23 -24.38
CA PRO A 249 -6.80 -8.28 -22.91
C PRO A 249 -6.35 -9.63 -22.38
N ILE A 250 -5.70 -9.59 -21.22
CA ILE A 250 -5.29 -10.81 -20.52
C ILE A 250 -6.54 -11.58 -20.10
N GLN A 251 -6.55 -12.84 -20.41
CA GLN A 251 -7.64 -13.74 -20.07
C GLN A 251 -7.31 -14.46 -18.74
N LYS A 252 -8.34 -14.66 -17.92
CA LYS A 252 -8.24 -15.41 -16.67
C LYS A 252 -8.11 -16.90 -16.93
#